data_9acbda937fec8c492f639c147fbbaf7b
#
_entry.id   9acbda937fec8c492f639c147fbbaf7b
#
_cell.length_a   1.000
_cell.length_b   1.000
_cell.length_c   1.000
_cell.angle_alpha   90.00
_cell.angle_beta   90.00
_cell.angle_gamma   90.00
#
_symmetry.space_group_name_H-M   'P 1'
#
loop_
_entity.id
_entity.type
_entity.pdbx_description
1 polymer ?
#
loop_
_entity_poly.entity_id
_entity_poly.type
_entity_poly.pdbx_seq_one_letter_code
_entity_poly.pdbx_strand_id
1 'polypeptide(L)'
;MRAVQIAGGLEQILDLGVEYAQQRTQFGRPLGNFQVIQHQLVQLAGETSTARAAADLALRIVGGANEQFAIAAAKARASAAVAPAAAIAHQVHGAIGFTQEHRLQLSTRRLWAWRDEFGSEAYWNTQLGRMALDAGPNSFWPALAVSHVKQGE
;
A
#
# COMPACT_ATOMS: atom_id res chain seq x y z
N MET A 1 -13.16 -2.38 -5.80
CA MET A 1 -11.93 -3.22 -5.78
C MET A 1 -11.21 -3.02 -4.45
N ARG A 2 -10.86 -4.13 -3.73
CA ARG A 2 -10.30 -4.05 -2.35
C ARG A 2 -8.91 -3.38 -2.30
N ALA A 3 -8.08 -3.52 -3.35
CA ALA A 3 -6.78 -2.85 -3.43
C ALA A 3 -6.88 -1.32 -3.28
N VAL A 4 -7.90 -0.68 -3.86
CA VAL A 4 -8.14 0.77 -3.74
C VAL A 4 -8.48 1.17 -2.30
N GLN A 5 -9.29 0.36 -1.62
CA GLN A 5 -9.64 0.60 -0.21
C GLN A 5 -8.42 0.44 0.70
N ILE A 6 -7.56 -0.55 0.44
CA ILE A 6 -6.30 -0.71 1.16
C ILE A 6 -5.40 0.51 0.92
N ALA A 7 -5.24 0.97 -0.32
CA ALA A 7 -4.44 2.14 -0.64
C ALA A 7 -4.93 3.40 0.12
N GLY A 8 -6.24 3.65 0.13
CA GLY A 8 -6.82 4.76 0.91
C GLY A 8 -6.64 4.60 2.43
N GLY A 9 -6.70 3.36 2.94
CA GLY A 9 -6.41 3.09 4.35
C GLY A 9 -4.93 3.31 4.71
N LEU A 10 -4.00 3.01 3.79
CA LEU A 10 -2.57 3.29 3.94
C LEU A 10 -2.30 4.80 3.95
N GLU A 11 -2.94 5.56 3.07
CA GLU A 11 -2.88 7.03 3.07
C GLU A 11 -3.35 7.58 4.42
N GLN A 12 -4.46 7.08 4.93
CA GLN A 12 -4.99 7.54 6.21
C GLN A 12 -4.01 7.30 7.38
N ILE A 13 -3.34 6.14 7.44
CA ILE A 13 -2.37 5.89 8.52
C ILE A 13 -1.08 6.69 8.35
N LEU A 14 -0.69 7.03 7.12
CA LEU A 14 0.41 7.94 6.83
C LEU A 14 0.08 9.35 7.33
N ASP A 15 -1.09 9.88 6.99
CA ASP A 15 -1.54 11.20 7.43
C ASP A 15 -1.56 11.31 8.96
N LEU A 16 -2.14 10.29 9.63
CA LEU A 16 -2.15 10.21 11.10
C LEU A 16 -0.72 10.19 11.68
N GLY A 17 0.20 9.47 11.05
CA GLY A 17 1.61 9.41 11.46
C GLY A 17 2.33 10.75 11.34
N VAL A 18 2.12 11.45 10.22
CA VAL A 18 2.69 12.79 9.98
C VAL A 18 2.13 13.79 10.98
N GLU A 19 0.81 13.84 11.13
CA GLU A 19 0.13 14.73 12.08
C GLU A 19 0.64 14.50 13.51
N TYR A 20 0.68 13.25 13.96
CA TYR A 20 1.19 12.91 15.28
C TYR A 20 2.64 13.32 15.48
N ALA A 21 3.52 13.08 14.50
CA ALA A 21 4.92 13.44 14.57
C ALA A 21 5.15 14.98 14.65
N GLN A 22 4.25 15.76 14.04
CA GLN A 22 4.30 17.23 14.10
C GLN A 22 3.81 17.77 15.46
N GLN A 23 2.76 17.17 16.02
CA GLN A 23 2.12 17.68 17.23
C GLN A 23 2.78 17.17 18.51
N ARG A 24 3.26 15.94 18.54
CA ARG A 24 3.82 15.30 19.71
C ARG A 24 5.23 15.80 19.99
N THR A 25 5.43 16.42 21.13
CA THR A 25 6.74 16.88 21.60
C THR A 25 7.34 15.89 22.61
N GLN A 26 8.60 15.52 22.42
CA GLN A 26 9.40 14.71 23.33
C GLN A 26 10.85 15.28 23.32
N PHE A 27 11.53 15.21 24.46
CA PHE A 27 12.91 15.73 24.58
C PHE A 27 13.06 17.19 24.09
N GLY A 28 12.06 18.03 24.37
CA GLY A 28 12.06 19.47 24.07
C GLY A 28 11.79 19.85 22.61
N ARG A 29 11.43 18.90 21.73
CA ARG A 29 11.12 19.20 20.31
C ARG A 29 10.08 18.21 19.72
N PRO A 30 9.39 18.57 18.62
CA PRO A 30 8.47 17.66 17.91
C PRO A 30 9.16 16.36 17.48
N LEU A 31 8.42 15.26 17.51
CA LEU A 31 8.94 13.95 17.07
C LEU A 31 9.43 13.97 15.61
N GLY A 32 8.78 14.72 14.73
CA GLY A 32 9.18 14.89 13.34
C GLY A 32 10.57 15.50 13.13
N ASN A 33 11.19 16.08 14.17
CA ASN A 33 12.56 16.58 14.12
C ASN A 33 13.63 15.50 14.39
N PHE A 34 13.23 14.26 14.67
CA PHE A 34 14.16 13.14 14.84
C PHE A 34 14.32 12.35 13.55
N GLN A 35 15.56 12.11 13.12
CA GLN A 35 15.85 11.39 11.86
C GLN A 35 15.21 10.01 11.80
N VAL A 36 15.15 9.28 12.91
CA VAL A 36 14.53 7.95 12.95
C VAL A 36 13.05 8.02 12.60
N ILE A 37 12.33 9.03 13.07
CA ILE A 37 10.91 9.24 12.74
C ILE A 37 10.76 9.66 11.27
N GLN A 38 11.62 10.55 10.78
CA GLN A 38 11.60 10.96 9.37
C GLN A 38 11.82 9.76 8.43
N HIS A 39 12.79 8.89 8.73
CA HIS A 39 13.04 7.68 7.96
C HIS A 39 11.84 6.72 7.99
N GLN A 40 11.21 6.51 9.14
CA GLN A 40 10.02 5.68 9.26
C GLN A 40 8.85 6.23 8.44
N LEU A 41 8.60 7.53 8.49
CA LEU A 41 7.55 8.17 7.71
C LEU A 41 7.81 8.08 6.20
N VAL A 42 9.08 8.20 5.75
CA VAL A 42 9.45 8.01 4.33
C VAL A 42 9.25 6.57 3.89
N GLN A 43 9.58 5.58 4.72
CA GLN A 43 9.30 4.17 4.43
C GLN A 43 7.79 3.92 4.33
N LEU A 44 6.99 4.45 5.26
CA LEU A 44 5.53 4.36 5.22
C LEU A 44 4.96 5.02 3.95
N ALA A 45 5.47 6.19 3.58
CA ALA A 45 5.09 6.88 2.34
C ALA A 45 5.44 6.05 1.09
N GLY A 46 6.58 5.37 1.08
CA GLY A 46 6.99 4.46 0.00
C GLY A 46 6.02 3.29 -0.18
N GLU A 47 5.65 2.61 0.92
CA GLU A 47 4.66 1.53 0.91
C GLU A 47 3.30 2.02 0.40
N THR A 48 2.87 3.18 0.89
CA THR A 48 1.60 3.82 0.52
C THR A 48 1.58 4.19 -0.97
N SER A 49 2.63 4.86 -1.45
CA SER A 49 2.72 5.34 -2.83
C SER A 49 2.75 4.20 -3.85
N THR A 50 3.48 3.12 -3.57
CA THR A 50 3.53 1.95 -4.46
C THR A 50 2.21 1.20 -4.49
N ALA A 51 1.52 1.06 -3.35
CA ALA A 51 0.18 0.45 -3.29
C ALA A 51 -0.84 1.31 -4.05
N ARG A 52 -0.78 2.63 -3.90
CA ARG A 52 -1.65 3.58 -4.61
C ARG A 52 -1.42 3.54 -6.12
N ALA A 53 -0.17 3.61 -6.57
CA ALA A 53 0.15 3.56 -8.00
C ALA A 53 -0.35 2.24 -8.65
N ALA A 54 -0.18 1.10 -7.98
CA ALA A 54 -0.69 -0.17 -8.47
C ALA A 54 -2.24 -0.20 -8.54
N ALA A 55 -2.92 0.35 -7.54
CA ALA A 55 -4.38 0.44 -7.52
C ALA A 55 -4.92 1.35 -8.62
N ASP A 56 -4.31 2.51 -8.83
CA ASP A 56 -4.69 3.47 -9.88
C ASP A 56 -4.45 2.90 -11.27
N LEU A 57 -3.32 2.19 -11.48
CA LEU A 57 -3.06 1.50 -12.74
C LEU A 57 -4.14 0.45 -13.04
N ALA A 58 -4.49 -0.36 -12.06
CA ALA A 58 -5.55 -1.37 -12.23
C ALA A 58 -6.89 -0.74 -12.59
N LEU A 59 -7.25 0.42 -12.01
CA LEU A 59 -8.47 1.14 -12.35
C LEU A 59 -8.47 1.65 -13.80
N ARG A 60 -7.31 2.11 -14.30
CA ARG A 60 -7.18 2.62 -15.68
C ARG A 60 -7.28 1.53 -16.74
N ILE A 61 -6.92 0.29 -16.39
CA ILE A 61 -6.87 -0.85 -17.33
C ILE A 61 -8.16 -1.68 -17.30
N VAL A 62 -9.13 -1.36 -16.45
CA VAL A 62 -10.43 -2.07 -16.41
C VAL A 62 -11.06 -2.12 -17.81
N GLY A 63 -11.45 -3.33 -18.24
CA GLY A 63 -11.96 -3.59 -19.59
C GLY A 63 -10.90 -3.80 -20.67
N GLY A 64 -9.60 -3.67 -20.34
CA GLY A 64 -8.50 -3.88 -21.27
C GLY A 64 -7.91 -5.29 -21.24
N ALA A 65 -7.02 -5.60 -22.20
CA ALA A 65 -6.42 -6.93 -22.36
C ALA A 65 -5.65 -7.43 -21.13
N ASN A 66 -5.06 -6.53 -20.35
CA ASN A 66 -4.23 -6.84 -19.18
C ASN A 66 -4.95 -6.62 -17.85
N GLU A 67 -6.27 -6.52 -17.85
CA GLU A 67 -7.07 -6.22 -16.65
C GLU A 67 -6.80 -7.21 -15.50
N GLN A 68 -6.85 -8.50 -15.77
CA GLN A 68 -6.66 -9.54 -14.75
C GLN A 68 -5.27 -9.43 -14.09
N PHE A 69 -4.24 -9.22 -14.90
CA PHE A 69 -2.88 -9.03 -14.40
C PHE A 69 -2.77 -7.78 -13.52
N ALA A 70 -3.31 -6.65 -13.97
CA ALA A 70 -3.26 -5.40 -13.22
C ALA A 70 -4.03 -5.48 -11.89
N ILE A 71 -5.21 -6.13 -11.87
CA ILE A 71 -5.99 -6.36 -10.65
C ILE A 71 -5.23 -7.26 -9.67
N ALA A 72 -4.62 -8.35 -10.16
CA ALA A 72 -3.82 -9.26 -9.36
C ALA A 72 -2.60 -8.56 -8.75
N ALA A 73 -1.86 -7.80 -9.56
CA ALA A 73 -0.69 -7.03 -9.14
C ALA A 73 -1.05 -5.96 -8.10
N ALA A 74 -2.14 -5.23 -8.33
CA ALA A 74 -2.63 -4.22 -7.39
C ALA A 74 -3.01 -4.83 -6.04
N LYS A 75 -3.73 -5.98 -6.04
CA LYS A 75 -4.12 -6.62 -4.79
C LYS A 75 -2.92 -7.24 -4.06
N ALA A 76 -2.01 -7.90 -4.77
CA ALA A 76 -0.78 -8.43 -4.19
C ALA A 76 0.05 -7.32 -3.56
N ARG A 77 0.32 -6.23 -4.29
CA ARG A 77 1.13 -5.11 -3.78
C ARG A 77 0.47 -4.38 -2.61
N ALA A 78 -0.84 -4.10 -2.71
CA ALA A 78 -1.56 -3.46 -1.62
C ALA A 78 -1.59 -4.34 -0.36
N SER A 79 -1.79 -5.65 -0.50
CA SER A 79 -1.77 -6.59 0.63
C SER A 79 -0.38 -6.68 1.27
N ALA A 80 0.69 -6.71 0.48
CA ALA A 80 2.08 -6.73 0.96
C ALA A 80 2.44 -5.48 1.77
N ALA A 81 1.90 -4.32 1.39
CA ALA A 81 2.16 -3.04 2.07
C ALA A 81 1.56 -2.96 3.48
N VAL A 82 0.51 -3.73 3.78
CA VAL A 82 -0.23 -3.58 5.05
C VAL A 82 0.63 -3.85 6.28
N ALA A 83 1.39 -4.94 6.28
CA ALA A 83 2.15 -5.34 7.45
C ALA A 83 3.27 -4.33 7.81
N PRO A 84 4.18 -3.95 6.90
CA PRO A 84 5.21 -2.97 7.21
C PRO A 84 4.61 -1.60 7.52
N ALA A 85 3.59 -1.15 6.80
CA ALA A 85 2.95 0.13 7.02
C ALA A 85 2.28 0.22 8.41
N ALA A 86 1.52 -0.80 8.80
CA ALA A 86 0.90 -0.85 10.12
C ALA A 86 1.94 -0.87 11.24
N ALA A 87 3.02 -1.66 11.09
CA ALA A 87 4.10 -1.72 12.06
C ALA A 87 4.77 -0.34 12.25
N ILE A 88 5.10 0.34 11.15
CA ILE A 88 5.70 1.68 11.19
C ILE A 88 4.74 2.69 11.84
N ALA A 89 3.47 2.70 11.43
CA ALA A 89 2.49 3.62 12.00
C ALA A 89 2.34 3.44 13.52
N HIS A 90 2.27 2.20 14.02
CA HIS A 90 2.24 1.93 15.45
C HIS A 90 3.55 2.31 16.14
N GLN A 91 4.71 2.09 15.51
CA GLN A 91 6.01 2.49 16.07
C GLN A 91 6.11 4.01 16.23
N VAL A 92 5.66 4.80 15.25
CA VAL A 92 5.65 6.27 15.31
C VAL A 92 4.75 6.78 16.44
N HIS A 93 3.58 6.17 16.62
CA HIS A 93 2.63 6.59 17.67
C HIS A 93 3.01 6.06 19.07
N GLY A 94 3.76 4.95 19.15
CA GLY A 94 4.04 4.29 20.42
C GLY A 94 2.78 3.75 21.10
N ALA A 95 2.74 3.76 22.42
CA ALA A 95 1.67 3.15 23.22
C ALA A 95 0.27 3.69 22.89
N ILE A 96 0.13 5.00 22.56
CA ILE A 96 -1.16 5.62 22.29
C ILE A 96 -1.83 5.02 21.03
N GLY A 97 -1.03 4.59 20.04
CA GLY A 97 -1.56 3.97 18.82
C GLY A 97 -2.33 2.67 19.05
N PHE A 98 -2.16 2.03 20.20
CA PHE A 98 -2.86 0.80 20.59
C PHE A 98 -4.09 1.06 21.47
N THR A 99 -4.31 2.30 21.93
CA THR A 99 -5.44 2.63 22.79
C THR A 99 -6.73 2.75 21.99
N GLN A 100 -7.88 2.55 22.67
CA GLN A 100 -9.19 2.64 22.02
C GLN A 100 -9.55 4.08 21.62
N GLU A 101 -9.00 5.07 22.30
CA GLU A 101 -9.23 6.49 22.05
C GLU A 101 -8.55 6.98 20.77
N HIS A 102 -7.48 6.30 20.32
CA HIS A 102 -6.75 6.74 19.14
C HIS A 102 -7.26 6.09 17.85
N ARG A 103 -7.47 6.92 16.82
CA ARG A 103 -8.05 6.49 15.54
C ARG A 103 -7.21 5.49 14.76
N LEU A 104 -5.88 5.43 15.01
CA LEU A 104 -4.94 4.56 14.29
C LEU A 104 -5.37 3.10 14.35
N GLN A 105 -5.73 2.59 15.53
CA GLN A 105 -6.08 1.18 15.70
C GLN A 105 -7.31 0.76 14.86
N LEU A 106 -8.24 1.68 14.62
CA LEU A 106 -9.40 1.40 13.77
C LEU A 106 -8.99 1.21 12.31
N SER A 107 -8.05 2.05 11.83
CA SER A 107 -7.54 1.99 10.46
C SER A 107 -6.66 0.75 10.24
N THR A 108 -5.74 0.47 11.16
CA THR A 108 -4.86 -0.71 11.03
C THR A 108 -5.63 -2.03 11.12
N ARG A 109 -6.65 -2.14 12.00
CA ARG A 109 -7.51 -3.33 12.06
C ARG A 109 -8.29 -3.57 10.76
N ARG A 110 -8.79 -2.50 10.12
CA ARG A 110 -9.43 -2.60 8.80
C ARG A 110 -8.46 -3.05 7.73
N LEU A 111 -7.25 -2.49 7.72
CA LEU A 111 -6.21 -2.89 6.78
C LEU A 111 -5.86 -4.37 6.91
N TRP A 112 -5.72 -4.88 8.13
CA TRP A 112 -5.49 -6.31 8.38
C TRP A 112 -6.64 -7.19 7.88
N ALA A 113 -7.90 -6.80 8.12
CA ALA A 113 -9.06 -7.51 7.59
C ALA A 113 -9.07 -7.49 6.06
N TRP A 114 -8.88 -6.33 5.44
CA TRP A 114 -8.92 -6.18 3.99
C TRP A 114 -7.77 -6.86 3.26
N ARG A 115 -6.62 -7.03 3.93
CA ARG A 115 -5.46 -7.73 3.39
C ARG A 115 -5.81 -9.11 2.87
N ASP A 116 -6.60 -9.85 3.63
CA ASP A 116 -6.90 -11.27 3.33
C ASP A 116 -8.24 -11.44 2.59
N GLU A 117 -9.10 -10.43 2.59
CA GLU A 117 -10.36 -10.47 1.86
C GLU A 117 -10.14 -10.52 0.34
N PHE A 118 -10.95 -11.34 -0.35
CA PHE A 118 -10.86 -11.58 -1.80
C PHE A 118 -9.52 -12.14 -2.28
N GLY A 119 -8.87 -12.92 -1.44
CA GLY A 119 -7.59 -13.55 -1.69
C GLY A 119 -6.44 -12.85 -0.97
N SER A 120 -5.61 -13.64 -0.30
CA SER A 120 -4.40 -13.18 0.40
C SER A 120 -3.30 -12.75 -0.57
N GLU A 121 -2.27 -12.12 -0.04
CA GLU A 121 -1.04 -11.82 -0.78
C GLU A 121 -0.47 -13.07 -1.48
N ALA A 122 -0.35 -14.18 -0.76
CA ALA A 122 0.18 -15.44 -1.31
C ALA A 122 -0.67 -15.98 -2.45
N TYR A 123 -2.00 -15.90 -2.34
CA TYR A 123 -2.91 -16.28 -3.41
C TYR A 123 -2.64 -15.48 -4.69
N TRP A 124 -2.59 -14.14 -4.59
CA TRP A 124 -2.41 -13.28 -5.75
C TRP A 124 -1.01 -13.37 -6.33
N ASN A 125 0.02 -13.53 -5.50
CA ASN A 125 1.39 -13.80 -5.98
C ASN A 125 1.48 -15.10 -6.76
N THR A 126 0.77 -16.16 -6.34
CA THR A 126 0.69 -17.42 -7.09
C THR A 126 -0.01 -17.23 -8.43
N GLN A 127 -1.11 -16.46 -8.49
CA GLN A 127 -1.79 -16.16 -9.76
C GLN A 127 -0.88 -15.38 -10.72
N LEU A 128 -0.19 -14.34 -10.22
CA LEU A 128 0.77 -13.57 -11.01
C LEU A 128 1.92 -14.43 -11.55
N GLY A 129 2.46 -15.31 -10.71
CA GLY A 129 3.51 -16.23 -11.12
C GLY A 129 3.06 -17.17 -12.25
N ARG A 130 1.84 -17.70 -12.18
CA ARG A 130 1.26 -18.50 -13.26
C ARG A 130 1.09 -17.71 -14.54
N MET A 131 0.50 -16.51 -14.46
CA MET A 131 0.35 -15.63 -15.63
C MET A 131 1.67 -15.30 -16.28
N ALA A 132 2.73 -15.07 -15.48
CA ALA A 132 4.08 -14.79 -15.99
C ALA A 132 4.70 -16.00 -16.70
N LEU A 133 4.55 -17.20 -16.14
CA LEU A 133 5.04 -18.44 -16.75
C LEU A 133 4.30 -18.76 -18.04
N ASP A 134 2.98 -18.60 -18.08
CA ASP A 134 2.16 -18.84 -19.26
C ASP A 134 2.47 -17.86 -20.39
N ALA A 135 2.76 -16.58 -20.06
CA ALA A 135 3.15 -15.55 -21.03
C ALA A 135 4.55 -15.79 -21.62
N GLY A 136 5.46 -16.42 -20.86
CA GLY A 136 6.84 -16.67 -21.26
C GLY A 136 7.76 -15.42 -21.17
N PRO A 137 9.09 -15.63 -21.28
CA PRO A 137 10.07 -14.59 -20.95
C PRO A 137 10.03 -13.36 -21.88
N ASN A 138 9.62 -13.55 -23.13
CA ASN A 138 9.60 -12.47 -24.13
C ASN A 138 8.34 -11.60 -24.07
N SER A 139 7.28 -12.05 -23.38
CA SER A 139 5.97 -11.37 -23.33
C SER A 139 5.72 -10.70 -21.98
N PHE A 140 6.35 -11.18 -20.92
CA PHE A 140 6.10 -10.70 -19.57
C PHE A 140 6.49 -9.22 -19.37
N TRP A 141 7.71 -8.86 -19.75
CA TRP A 141 8.22 -7.49 -19.60
C TRP A 141 7.49 -6.46 -20.48
N PRO A 142 7.24 -6.74 -21.78
CA PRO A 142 6.40 -5.90 -22.60
C PRO A 142 4.98 -5.72 -22.04
N ALA A 143 4.35 -6.76 -21.49
CA ALA A 143 3.02 -6.66 -20.91
C ALA A 143 2.97 -5.71 -19.68
N LEU A 144 4.04 -5.65 -18.89
CA LEU A 144 4.19 -4.69 -17.80
C LEU A 144 4.45 -3.27 -18.30
N ALA A 145 5.24 -3.11 -19.37
CA ALA A 145 5.65 -1.81 -19.88
C ALA A 145 4.59 -1.12 -20.74
N VAL A 146 3.76 -1.88 -21.46
CA VAL A 146 2.75 -1.38 -22.42
C VAL A 146 1.48 -0.80 -21.75
N SER A 147 1.41 -0.77 -20.42
CA SER A 147 0.37 0.03 -19.76
C SER A 147 0.53 1.55 -19.98
N HIS A 148 1.56 1.99 -20.70
CA HIS A 148 1.76 3.37 -21.13
C HIS A 148 1.60 3.47 -22.65
N VAL A 149 0.70 4.35 -23.06
CA VAL A 149 0.53 4.86 -24.42
C VAL A 149 -0.51 4.13 -25.29
N LYS A 150 -1.79 4.40 -25.07
CA LYS A 150 -2.57 4.95 -26.15
C LYS A 150 -2.73 6.45 -25.88
N GLN A 151 -1.74 7.21 -26.27
CA GLN A 151 -1.91 8.60 -26.56
C GLN A 151 -2.74 8.69 -27.85
N GLY A 152 -3.66 9.65 -27.85
CA GLY A 152 -4.66 9.86 -28.85
C GLY A 152 -4.15 9.92 -30.30
N GLU A 153 -4.97 9.43 -31.15
CA GLU A 153 -5.28 9.98 -32.46
C GLU A 153 -6.71 10.53 -32.40
#